data_2f04f90d26a91b32a9f7363eae9fb395
#
_entry.id   2f04f90d26a91b32a9f7363eae9fb395
#
_cell.length_a   1.000
_cell.length_b   1.000
_cell.length_c   1.000
_cell.angle_alpha   90.00
_cell.angle_beta   90.00
_cell.angle_gamma   90.00
#
_symmetry.space_group_name_H-M   'P 1'
#
loop_
_entity.id
_entity.type
_entity.pdbx_description
1 polymer ?
#
loop_
_entity_poly.entity_id
_entity_poly.type
_entity_poly.pdbx_seq_one_letter_code
_entity_poly.pdbx_strand_id
1 'polypeptide(L)'
;MPLTIYTGGAKGVDTHVERLCHLYGHACVVLIPPCHPRAKSLVPLTQSDLDAATPTVTQVAFRLGRQIHHSISLQYIQRNYHVIQPASLVLALSHFDEYRKHLLGGTGWSVVMLSY
;
A
#
# COMPACT_ATOMS: atom_id res chain seq x y z
N MET A 1 -22.21 8.95 -7.97
CA MET A 1 -22.14 7.80 -7.04
C MET A 1 -20.86 7.88 -6.23
N PRO A 2 -20.94 7.83 -4.91
CA PRO A 2 -19.74 7.88 -4.08
C PRO A 2 -18.89 6.60 -4.24
N LEU A 3 -17.59 6.79 -4.20
CA LEU A 3 -16.61 5.72 -4.24
C LEU A 3 -16.09 5.42 -2.83
N THR A 4 -15.57 4.23 -2.63
CA THR A 4 -14.74 3.90 -1.47
C THR A 4 -13.31 3.78 -1.95
N ILE A 5 -12.42 4.60 -1.41
CA ILE A 5 -11.02 4.67 -1.83
C ILE A 5 -10.13 4.20 -0.68
N TYR A 6 -9.24 3.27 -0.99
CA TYR A 6 -8.27 2.71 -0.05
C TYR A 6 -6.90 3.33 -0.29
N THR A 7 -6.26 3.82 0.76
CA THR A 7 -4.97 4.50 0.65
C THR A 7 -4.09 4.16 1.85
N GLY A 8 -2.79 4.36 1.69
CA GLY A 8 -1.81 4.06 2.72
C GLY A 8 -1.46 5.20 3.66
N GLY A 9 -2.04 6.37 3.50
CA GLY A 9 -1.84 7.50 4.41
C GLY A 9 -0.45 8.13 4.38
N ALA A 10 0.37 7.85 3.37
CA ALA A 10 1.69 8.47 3.23
C ALA A 10 1.57 9.95 2.85
N LYS A 11 2.61 10.72 3.12
CA LYS A 11 2.67 12.10 2.66
C LYS A 11 2.73 12.14 1.13
N GLY A 12 2.11 13.15 0.53
CA GLY A 12 2.08 13.37 -0.90
C GLY A 12 0.79 12.88 -1.54
N VAL A 13 0.86 11.90 -2.45
CA VAL A 13 -0.30 11.43 -3.22
C VAL A 13 -1.41 10.93 -2.30
N ASP A 14 -1.09 10.10 -1.32
CA ASP A 14 -2.10 9.52 -0.43
C ASP A 14 -2.85 10.59 0.36
N THR A 15 -2.15 11.55 0.94
CA THR A 15 -2.79 12.63 1.71
C THR A 15 -3.58 13.58 0.80
N HIS A 16 -3.13 13.78 -0.42
CA HIS A 16 -3.89 14.56 -1.40
C HIS A 16 -5.20 13.84 -1.78
N VAL A 17 -5.15 12.53 -1.96
CA VAL A 17 -6.33 11.70 -2.23
C VAL A 17 -7.31 11.76 -1.06
N GLU A 18 -6.83 11.69 0.19
CA GLU A 18 -7.69 11.86 1.38
C GLU A 18 -8.46 13.19 1.33
N ARG A 19 -7.76 14.26 0.97
CA ARG A 19 -8.38 15.60 0.85
C ARG A 19 -9.45 15.63 -0.24
N LEU A 20 -9.17 15.03 -1.39
CA LEU A 20 -10.13 14.97 -2.49
C LEU A 20 -11.35 14.13 -2.12
N CYS A 21 -11.18 13.03 -1.41
CA CYS A 21 -12.29 12.22 -0.91
C CYS A 21 -13.21 13.05 -0.01
N HIS A 22 -12.62 13.79 0.92
CA HIS A 22 -13.39 14.66 1.81
C HIS A 22 -14.15 15.75 1.02
N LEU A 23 -13.47 16.37 0.06
CA LEU A 23 -14.05 17.46 -0.74
C LEU A 23 -15.20 16.99 -1.62
N TYR A 24 -15.11 15.80 -2.20
CA TYR A 24 -16.10 15.29 -3.15
C TYR A 24 -17.06 14.24 -2.55
N GLY A 25 -17.01 14.02 -1.25
CA GLY A 25 -17.98 13.15 -0.57
C GLY A 25 -17.77 11.66 -0.79
N HIS A 26 -16.52 11.24 -1.04
CA HIS A 26 -16.18 9.82 -1.13
C HIS A 26 -15.69 9.28 0.21
N ALA A 27 -15.95 7.99 0.46
CA ALA A 27 -15.38 7.31 1.60
C ALA A 27 -13.89 7.06 1.38
N CYS A 28 -13.07 7.30 2.40
CA CYS A 28 -11.65 7.06 2.35
C CYS A 28 -11.23 6.15 3.50
N VAL A 29 -10.71 4.98 3.18
CA VAL A 29 -10.18 4.03 4.16
C VAL A 29 -8.66 4.15 4.14
N VAL A 30 -8.11 4.67 5.24
CA VAL A 30 -6.65 4.85 5.40
C VAL A 30 -6.11 3.68 6.18
N LEU A 31 -5.29 2.86 5.52
CA LEU A 31 -4.70 1.66 6.09
C LEU A 31 -3.23 1.92 6.41
N ILE A 32 -2.88 1.85 7.69
CA ILE A 32 -1.53 2.13 8.17
C ILE A 32 -1.00 0.99 9.02
N PRO A 33 0.32 0.72 8.96
CA PRO A 33 0.93 -0.24 9.86
C PRO A 33 1.14 0.37 11.26
N PRO A 34 1.39 -0.45 12.29
CA PRO A 34 1.62 0.06 13.65
C PRO A 34 2.79 1.05 13.77
N CYS A 35 3.80 0.92 12.90
CA CYS A 35 4.97 1.81 12.91
C CYS A 35 4.71 3.19 12.26
N HIS A 36 3.54 3.40 11.65
CA HIS A 36 3.25 4.65 10.96
C HIS A 36 3.07 5.80 11.97
N PRO A 37 3.56 7.03 11.67
CA PRO A 37 3.41 8.16 12.57
C PRO A 37 1.95 8.48 12.93
N ARG A 38 1.00 8.19 12.06
CA ARG A 38 -0.43 8.42 12.28
C ARG A 38 -1.11 7.34 13.11
N ALA A 39 -0.40 6.30 13.56
CA ALA A 39 -0.97 5.23 14.38
C ALA A 39 -1.48 5.72 15.75
N LYS A 40 -1.08 6.93 16.17
CA LYS A 40 -1.58 7.55 17.39
C LYS A 40 -3.00 8.10 17.26
N SER A 41 -3.41 8.48 16.06
CA SER A 41 -4.71 9.11 15.78
C SER A 41 -5.64 8.25 14.92
N LEU A 42 -5.12 7.24 14.27
CA LEU A 42 -5.87 6.28 13.45
C LEU A 42 -5.68 4.87 14.02
N VAL A 43 -6.66 4.01 13.82
CA VAL A 43 -6.55 2.61 14.21
C VAL A 43 -5.66 1.89 13.18
N PRO A 44 -4.45 1.43 13.58
CA PRO A 44 -3.56 0.75 12.65
C PRO A 44 -4.01 -0.69 12.40
N LEU A 45 -3.48 -1.28 11.32
CA LEU A 45 -3.54 -2.72 11.09
C LEU A 45 -2.89 -3.45 12.27
N THR A 46 -3.41 -4.63 12.58
CA THR A 46 -2.85 -5.47 13.64
C THR A 46 -1.66 -6.28 13.12
N GLN A 47 -0.87 -6.87 14.02
CA GLN A 47 0.18 -7.80 13.62
C GLN A 47 -0.40 -9.00 12.85
N SER A 48 -1.58 -9.47 13.24
CA SER A 48 -2.28 -10.54 12.53
C SER A 48 -2.60 -10.14 11.08
N ASP A 49 -3.02 -8.89 10.87
CA ASP A 49 -3.26 -8.37 9.52
C ASP A 49 -1.97 -8.38 8.69
N LEU A 50 -0.87 -7.91 9.28
CA LEU A 50 0.42 -7.90 8.59
C LEU A 50 0.89 -9.32 8.26
N ASP A 51 0.73 -10.25 9.18
CA ASP A 51 1.10 -11.66 8.98
C ASP A 51 0.28 -12.29 7.85
N ALA A 52 -0.97 -11.93 7.71
CA ALA A 52 -1.82 -12.42 6.62
C ALA A 52 -1.31 -12.02 5.23
N ALA A 53 -0.58 -10.90 5.14
CA ALA A 53 0.01 -10.44 3.88
C ALA A 53 1.33 -11.14 3.54
N THR A 54 1.97 -11.81 4.50
CA THR A 54 3.32 -12.35 4.35
C THR A 54 3.48 -13.33 3.19
N PRO A 55 2.56 -14.29 2.94
CA PRO A 55 2.72 -15.19 1.79
C PRO A 55 2.79 -14.45 0.46
N THR A 56 1.93 -13.47 0.24
CA THR A 56 1.93 -12.66 -0.98
C THR A 56 3.19 -11.82 -1.09
N VAL A 57 3.60 -11.15 -0.01
CA VAL A 57 4.81 -10.34 0.01
C VAL A 57 6.04 -11.19 -0.31
N THR A 58 6.13 -12.41 0.22
CA THR A 58 7.23 -13.34 -0.05
C THR A 58 7.30 -13.70 -1.54
N GLN A 59 6.17 -13.99 -2.15
CA GLN A 59 6.10 -14.29 -3.59
C GLN A 59 6.51 -13.09 -4.45
N VAL A 60 6.05 -11.90 -4.08
CA VAL A 60 6.41 -10.67 -4.79
C VAL A 60 7.91 -10.37 -4.65
N ALA A 61 8.47 -10.56 -3.46
CA ALA A 61 9.91 -10.40 -3.23
C ALA A 61 10.73 -11.31 -4.13
N PHE A 62 10.35 -12.56 -4.22
CA PHE A 62 10.99 -13.53 -5.10
C PHE A 62 10.93 -13.09 -6.56
N ARG A 63 9.75 -12.66 -7.01
CA ARG A 63 9.55 -12.24 -8.40
C ARG A 63 10.34 -10.97 -8.75
N LEU A 64 10.45 -10.02 -7.81
CA LEU A 64 11.24 -8.81 -8.01
C LEU A 64 12.74 -9.03 -7.81
N GLY A 65 13.15 -10.18 -7.29
CA GLY A 65 14.55 -10.45 -6.94
C GLY A 65 15.05 -9.56 -5.82
N ARG A 66 14.19 -9.21 -4.87
CA ARG A 66 14.49 -8.30 -3.76
C ARG A 66 14.30 -8.97 -2.43
N GLN A 67 15.06 -8.50 -1.44
CA GLN A 67 14.89 -8.86 -0.04
C GLN A 67 14.55 -7.62 0.77
N ILE A 68 13.76 -7.80 1.81
CA ILE A 68 13.40 -6.73 2.73
C ILE A 68 14.18 -6.97 4.02
N HIS A 69 15.09 -6.04 4.34
CA HIS A 69 15.97 -6.16 5.50
C HIS A 69 15.49 -5.41 6.73
N HIS A 70 14.62 -4.41 6.54
CA HIS A 70 14.13 -3.58 7.63
C HIS A 70 12.68 -3.91 7.98
N SER A 71 12.41 -4.11 9.28
CA SER A 71 11.05 -4.41 9.77
C SER A 71 10.06 -3.30 9.44
N ILE A 72 10.48 -2.04 9.47
CA ILE A 72 9.62 -0.89 9.12
C ILE A 72 9.21 -0.98 7.64
N SER A 73 10.17 -1.19 6.74
CA SER A 73 9.88 -1.33 5.31
C SER A 73 8.96 -2.52 5.05
N LEU A 74 9.17 -3.62 5.74
CA LEU A 74 8.32 -4.80 5.64
C LEU A 74 6.88 -4.48 6.03
N GLN A 75 6.67 -3.76 7.12
CA GLN A 75 5.33 -3.38 7.56
C GLN A 75 4.60 -2.52 6.51
N TYR A 76 5.31 -1.58 5.87
CA TYR A 76 4.71 -0.76 4.81
C TYR A 76 4.32 -1.58 3.59
N ILE A 77 5.12 -2.58 3.22
CA ILE A 77 4.80 -3.45 2.09
C ILE A 77 3.67 -4.41 2.43
N GLN A 78 3.65 -4.98 3.62
CA GLN A 78 2.54 -5.80 4.10
C GLN A 78 1.22 -5.00 4.12
N ARG A 79 1.27 -3.73 4.54
CA ARG A 79 0.12 -2.84 4.50
C ARG A 79 -0.40 -2.66 3.08
N ASN A 80 0.48 -2.57 2.09
CA ASN A 80 0.08 -2.39 0.70
C ASN A 80 -0.82 -3.52 0.20
N TYR A 81 -0.63 -4.75 0.68
CA TYR A 81 -1.52 -5.87 0.40
C TYR A 81 -2.96 -5.53 0.76
N HIS A 82 -3.19 -4.91 1.91
CA HIS A 82 -4.53 -4.57 2.39
C HIS A 82 -5.15 -3.38 1.64
N VAL A 83 -4.34 -2.55 1.00
CA VAL A 83 -4.82 -1.48 0.11
C VAL A 83 -5.29 -2.08 -1.22
N ILE A 84 -4.56 -3.06 -1.74
CA ILE A 84 -4.80 -3.66 -3.06
C ILE A 84 -5.96 -4.66 -3.03
N GLN A 85 -6.01 -5.52 -2.02
CA GLN A 85 -6.91 -6.67 -1.99
C GLN A 85 -8.39 -6.31 -2.15
N PRO A 86 -8.94 -5.30 -1.45
CA PRO A 86 -10.37 -4.97 -1.59
C PRO A 86 -10.72 -4.18 -2.85
N ALA A 87 -9.72 -3.68 -3.57
CA ALA A 87 -9.93 -2.75 -4.67
C ALA A 87 -10.31 -3.47 -5.97
N SER A 88 -11.28 -2.92 -6.70
CA SER A 88 -11.63 -3.37 -8.04
C SER A 88 -10.85 -2.61 -9.13
N LEU A 89 -10.29 -1.46 -8.79
CA LEU A 89 -9.44 -0.66 -9.67
C LEU A 89 -8.30 -0.09 -8.84
N VAL A 90 -7.08 -0.18 -9.36
CA VAL A 90 -5.88 0.35 -8.70
C VAL A 90 -5.27 1.42 -9.60
N LEU A 91 -5.02 2.59 -9.01
CA LEU A 91 -4.30 3.67 -9.65
C LEU A 91 -2.92 3.77 -9.00
N ALA A 92 -1.88 3.72 -9.81
CA ALA A 92 -0.50 3.78 -9.37
C ALA A 92 0.21 4.97 -10.01
N LEU A 93 0.92 5.75 -9.19
CA LEU A 93 1.72 6.87 -9.62
C LEU A 93 3.14 6.68 -9.10
N SER A 94 4.10 6.44 -9.98
CA SER A 94 5.49 6.22 -9.64
C SER A 94 6.36 6.35 -10.88
N HIS A 95 7.68 6.34 -10.68
CA HIS A 95 8.64 6.26 -11.77
C HIS A 95 8.83 4.82 -12.22
N PHE A 96 8.90 4.62 -13.53
CA PHE A 96 9.18 3.31 -14.13
C PHE A 96 10.69 3.14 -14.29
N ASP A 97 11.20 2.00 -13.82
CA ASP A 97 12.58 1.61 -14.04
C ASP A 97 12.66 0.82 -15.34
N GLU A 98 13.14 1.46 -16.39
CA GLU A 98 13.22 0.84 -17.72
C GLU A 98 14.21 -0.33 -17.77
N TYR A 99 15.26 -0.29 -16.95
CA TYR A 99 16.24 -1.36 -16.89
C TYR A 99 15.65 -2.62 -16.27
N ARG A 100 14.97 -2.49 -15.15
CA ARG A 100 14.35 -3.60 -14.41
C ARG A 100 12.93 -3.93 -14.86
N LYS A 101 12.33 -3.09 -15.69
CA LYS A 101 10.98 -3.27 -16.23
C LYS A 101 9.88 -3.31 -15.17
N HIS A 102 10.01 -2.51 -14.12
CA HIS A 102 8.97 -2.36 -13.10
C HIS A 102 8.96 -0.96 -12.49
N LEU A 103 7.89 -0.62 -11.78
CA LEU A 103 7.78 0.63 -11.06
C LEU A 103 8.68 0.62 -9.82
N LEU A 104 9.19 1.81 -9.46
CA LEU A 104 10.06 1.97 -8.30
C LEU A 104 9.28 1.97 -6.99
N GLY A 105 9.98 1.70 -5.89
CA GLY A 105 9.50 1.81 -4.52
C GLY A 105 8.39 0.85 -4.17
N GLY A 106 7.64 1.21 -3.12
CA GLY A 106 6.51 0.41 -2.64
C GLY A 106 5.39 0.27 -3.67
N THR A 107 5.22 1.26 -4.55
CA THR A 107 4.24 1.19 -5.64
C THR A 107 4.55 0.03 -6.59
N GLY A 108 5.83 -0.22 -6.87
CA GLY A 108 6.24 -1.36 -7.69
C GLY A 108 5.85 -2.69 -7.05
N TRP A 109 6.01 -2.82 -5.74
CA TRP A 109 5.55 -4.00 -5.00
C TRP A 109 4.04 -4.19 -5.12
N SER A 110 3.28 -3.10 -4.96
CA SER A 110 1.81 -3.15 -5.04
C SER A 110 1.33 -3.59 -6.42
N VAL A 111 1.94 -3.08 -7.49
CA VAL A 111 1.57 -3.45 -8.86
C VAL A 111 1.84 -4.93 -9.12
N VAL A 112 2.95 -5.47 -8.65
CA VAL A 112 3.25 -6.91 -8.79
C VAL A 112 2.27 -7.75 -7.97
N MET A 113 1.81 -7.27 -6.80
CA MET A 113 0.79 -7.95 -5.99
C MET A 113 -0.51 -8.20 -6.76
N LEU A 114 -0.84 -7.38 -7.75
CA LEU A 114 -2.04 -7.57 -8.57
C LEU A 114 -2.03 -8.89 -9.33
N SER A 115 -0.87 -9.53 -9.48
CA SER A 115 -0.72 -10.83 -10.15
C SER A 115 -1.02 -12.02 -9.23
N TYR A 116 -1.29 -11.78 -7.96
CA TYR A 116 -1.47 -12.84 -6.96
C TYR A 116 -2.84 -12.84 -6.24
#